data_12ce8e0d24a2cd55a313563f2300cab5
#
_entry.id   12ce8e0d24a2cd55a313563f2300cab5
#
_cell.length_a   1.000
_cell.length_b   1.000
_cell.length_c   1.000
_cell.angle_alpha   90.00
_cell.angle_beta   90.00
_cell.angle_gamma   90.00
#
_symmetry.space_group_name_H-M   'P 1'
#
loop_
_entity.id
_entity.type
_entity.pdbx_description
1 polymer ?
#
loop_
_entity_poly.entity_id
_entity_poly.type
_entity_poly.pdbx_seq_one_letter_code
_entity_poly.pdbx_strand_id
1 'polypeptide(L)'
;MTDSKINVAILGVGNCASSFVQGLEYYKSEQDENGLISDVIGGYRVSDIEVVCAFDINKSKVGKDLSEAIFEEPNNTVKFAEVPNLGVNVKPGKVLDGIGKFVEDIIDPTEDSENVIKDLKESGAEILINLLPVGSDEAVKFYADCAIAANVGLSL
;
A
#
# COMPACT_ATOMS: atom_id res chain seq x y z
N MET A 1 18.62 18.40 -4.98
CA MET A 1 17.74 17.21 -5.01
C MET A 1 18.44 16.12 -4.20
N THR A 2 17.73 15.53 -3.28
CA THR A 2 18.25 14.40 -2.51
C THR A 2 18.18 13.16 -3.40
N ASP A 3 19.25 12.38 -3.50
CA ASP A 3 19.25 11.07 -4.19
C ASP A 3 18.53 9.97 -3.36
N SER A 4 17.83 10.38 -2.30
CA SER A 4 17.14 9.45 -1.39
C SER A 4 15.70 9.25 -1.83
N LYS A 5 15.29 8.00 -1.92
CA LYS A 5 13.90 7.60 -2.14
C LYS A 5 13.13 7.63 -0.81
N ILE A 6 11.81 7.74 -0.90
CA ILE A 6 10.89 7.56 0.22
C ILE A 6 10.23 6.20 0.03
N ASN A 7 10.60 5.25 0.87
CA ASN A 7 10.06 3.89 0.83
C ASN A 7 8.75 3.81 1.61
N VAL A 8 7.69 3.44 0.93
CA VAL A 8 6.37 3.33 1.55
C VAL A 8 5.85 1.90 1.54
N ALA A 9 5.16 1.52 2.61
CA ALA A 9 4.34 0.33 2.66
C ALA A 9 2.87 0.71 2.52
N ILE A 10 2.06 -0.16 1.92
CA ILE A 10 0.61 0.05 1.74
C ILE A 10 -0.14 -0.97 2.59
N LEU A 11 -1.11 -0.49 3.35
CA LEU A 11 -2.06 -1.29 4.08
C LEU A 11 -3.43 -1.20 3.43
N GLY A 12 -3.89 -2.32 2.85
CA GLY A 12 -5.11 -2.42 2.07
C GLY A 12 -4.90 -2.10 0.59
N VAL A 13 -5.00 -3.13 -0.26
CA VAL A 13 -4.82 -3.04 -1.73
C VAL A 13 -6.20 -2.92 -2.40
N GLY A 14 -6.97 -1.92 -1.97
CA GLY A 14 -8.28 -1.58 -2.52
C GLY A 14 -8.21 -0.53 -3.64
N ASN A 15 -9.37 0.11 -3.92
CA ASN A 15 -9.47 1.16 -4.93
C ASN A 15 -8.55 2.36 -4.65
N CYS A 16 -8.37 2.73 -3.38
CA CYS A 16 -7.45 3.81 -3.01
C CYS A 16 -6.00 3.46 -3.35
N ALA A 17 -5.58 2.23 -3.06
CA ALA A 17 -4.25 1.74 -3.43
C ALA A 17 -4.08 1.69 -4.95
N SER A 18 -5.11 1.23 -5.68
CA SER A 18 -5.10 1.24 -7.14
C SER A 18 -4.88 2.64 -7.70
N SER A 19 -5.63 3.63 -7.20
CA SER A 19 -5.46 5.02 -7.63
C SER A 19 -4.09 5.58 -7.26
N PHE A 20 -3.61 5.29 -6.05
CA PHE A 20 -2.31 5.76 -5.57
C PHE A 20 -1.15 5.22 -6.41
N VAL A 21 -1.09 3.89 -6.62
CA VAL A 21 -0.02 3.25 -7.38
C VAL A 21 -0.03 3.69 -8.85
N GLN A 22 -1.22 3.76 -9.47
CA GLN A 22 -1.35 4.30 -10.82
C GLN A 22 -0.90 5.77 -10.88
N GLY A 23 -1.24 6.58 -9.87
CA GLY A 23 -0.83 7.99 -9.78
C GLY A 23 0.68 8.15 -9.70
N LEU A 24 1.37 7.30 -8.93
CA LEU A 24 2.83 7.32 -8.89
C LEU A 24 3.44 7.09 -10.28
N GLU A 25 2.94 6.08 -11.02
CA GLU A 25 3.45 5.78 -12.37
C GLU A 25 3.08 6.86 -13.39
N TYR A 26 1.86 7.42 -13.31
CA TYR A 26 1.43 8.52 -14.16
C TYR A 26 2.38 9.72 -14.05
N TYR A 27 2.64 10.21 -12.84
CA TYR A 27 3.51 11.36 -12.61
C TYR A 27 5.01 11.08 -12.81
N LYS A 28 5.43 9.81 -12.85
CA LYS A 28 6.79 9.44 -13.27
C LYS A 28 6.98 9.54 -14.78
N SER A 29 5.95 9.19 -15.56
CA SER A 29 6.01 9.11 -17.01
C SER A 29 5.63 10.41 -17.72
N GLU A 30 4.69 11.14 -17.15
CA GLU A 30 4.17 12.38 -17.72
C GLU A 30 4.85 13.60 -17.08
N GLN A 31 5.15 14.60 -17.90
CA GLN A 31 5.61 15.91 -17.40
C GLN A 31 4.42 16.82 -17.03
N ASP A 32 3.29 16.21 -16.69
CA ASP A 32 2.06 16.92 -16.34
C ASP A 32 1.96 17.02 -14.82
N GLU A 33 1.96 18.23 -14.31
CA GLU A 33 1.84 18.55 -12.88
C GLU A 33 0.39 18.82 -12.47
N ASN A 34 -0.56 18.67 -13.39
CA ASN A 34 -1.98 18.90 -13.11
C ASN A 34 -2.48 17.94 -12.01
N GLY A 35 -3.07 18.52 -10.97
CA GLY A 35 -3.56 17.77 -9.82
C GLY A 35 -2.59 17.68 -8.65
N LEU A 36 -1.31 18.02 -8.84
CA LEU A 36 -0.36 18.15 -7.74
C LEU A 36 -0.45 19.55 -7.11
N ILE A 37 -0.33 19.61 -5.79
CA ILE A 37 -0.22 20.89 -5.06
C ILE A 37 1.11 21.56 -5.42
N SER A 38 2.15 20.78 -5.60
CA SER A 38 3.48 21.20 -6.04
C SER A 38 4.21 19.98 -6.61
N ASP A 39 5.08 20.20 -7.59
CA ASP A 39 5.95 19.18 -8.17
C ASP A 39 7.06 18.72 -7.19
N VAL A 40 7.45 19.62 -6.27
CA VAL A 40 8.48 19.33 -5.24
C VAL A 40 7.95 19.75 -3.87
N ILE A 41 7.98 18.83 -2.93
CA ILE A 41 7.65 19.09 -1.52
C ILE A 41 8.80 18.60 -0.65
N GLY A 42 9.40 19.50 0.14
CA GLY A 42 10.52 19.14 1.02
C GLY A 42 11.77 18.63 0.29
N GLY A 43 11.90 18.92 -0.99
CA GLY A 43 13.00 18.44 -1.84
C GLY A 43 12.71 17.12 -2.56
N TYR A 44 11.54 16.52 -2.36
CA TYR A 44 11.11 15.27 -2.98
C TYR A 44 10.08 15.50 -4.07
N ARG A 45 10.08 14.64 -5.09
CA ARG A 45 9.10 14.54 -6.16
C ARG A 45 8.26 13.27 -6.00
N VAL A 46 7.16 13.17 -6.73
CA VAL A 46 6.38 11.91 -6.79
C VAL A 46 7.25 10.74 -7.25
N SER A 47 8.18 10.97 -8.17
CA SER A 47 9.13 9.96 -8.65
C SER A 47 10.12 9.44 -7.60
N ASP A 48 10.21 10.10 -6.45
CA ASP A 48 11.07 9.67 -5.35
C ASP A 48 10.34 8.73 -4.38
N ILE A 49 9.03 8.54 -4.56
CA ILE A 49 8.23 7.61 -3.75
C ILE A 49 8.30 6.21 -4.37
N GLU A 50 8.67 5.22 -3.57
CA GLU A 50 8.69 3.81 -3.96
C GLU A 50 7.85 2.97 -3.02
N VAL A 51 6.95 2.15 -3.58
CA VAL A 51 6.23 1.15 -2.79
C VAL A 51 7.12 -0.07 -2.66
N VAL A 52 7.43 -0.45 -1.42
CA VAL A 52 8.36 -1.56 -1.11
C VAL A 52 7.68 -2.73 -0.39
N CYS A 53 6.45 -2.52 0.11
CA CYS A 53 5.68 -3.53 0.80
C CYS A 53 4.19 -3.25 0.66
N ALA A 54 3.36 -4.28 0.64
CA ALA A 54 1.90 -4.14 0.64
C ALA A 54 1.25 -5.30 1.37
N PHE A 55 0.17 -5.02 2.11
CA PHE A 55 -0.61 -5.99 2.86
C PHE A 55 -2.07 -5.97 2.42
N ASP A 56 -2.66 -7.14 2.27
CA ASP A 56 -4.10 -7.31 2.04
C ASP A 56 -4.58 -8.64 2.66
N ILE A 57 -5.89 -8.78 2.83
CA ILE A 57 -6.52 -9.99 3.36
C ILE A 57 -7.29 -10.78 2.30
N ASN A 58 -7.38 -10.26 1.07
CA ASN A 58 -8.09 -10.92 -0.03
C ASN A 58 -7.19 -11.96 -0.71
N LYS A 59 -7.63 -13.21 -0.77
CA LYS A 59 -6.91 -14.32 -1.43
C LYS A 59 -6.59 -14.05 -2.89
N SER A 60 -7.45 -13.31 -3.60
CA SER A 60 -7.21 -12.99 -5.01
C SER A 60 -6.01 -12.06 -5.22
N LYS A 61 -5.59 -11.35 -4.18
CA LYS A 61 -4.52 -10.35 -4.21
C LYS A 61 -3.24 -10.82 -3.56
N VAL A 62 -3.34 -11.50 -2.42
CA VAL A 62 -2.18 -12.00 -1.67
C VAL A 62 -1.33 -12.93 -2.53
N GLY A 63 -0.03 -12.68 -2.56
CA GLY A 63 0.95 -13.42 -3.36
C GLY A 63 1.15 -12.91 -4.79
N LYS A 64 0.26 -12.05 -5.31
CA LYS A 64 0.44 -11.39 -6.61
C LYS A 64 1.35 -10.17 -6.50
N ASP A 65 2.00 -9.81 -7.60
CA ASP A 65 2.67 -8.52 -7.70
C ASP A 65 1.64 -7.39 -7.53
N LEU A 66 2.04 -6.33 -6.86
CA LEU A 66 1.16 -5.19 -6.57
C LEU A 66 0.60 -4.57 -7.85
N SER A 67 1.36 -4.58 -8.97
CA SER A 67 0.92 -4.09 -10.26
C SER A 67 -0.28 -4.84 -10.84
N GLU A 68 -0.46 -6.10 -10.46
CA GLU A 68 -1.61 -6.93 -10.82
C GLU A 68 -2.71 -6.83 -9.76
N ALA A 69 -2.32 -6.93 -8.48
CA ALA A 69 -3.25 -6.97 -7.36
C ALA A 69 -4.16 -5.72 -7.27
N ILE A 70 -3.67 -4.55 -7.67
CA ILE A 70 -4.45 -3.31 -7.69
C ILE A 70 -5.63 -3.32 -8.66
N PHE A 71 -5.64 -4.26 -9.63
CA PHE A 71 -6.73 -4.42 -10.60
C PHE A 71 -7.59 -5.66 -10.35
N GLU A 72 -7.27 -6.46 -9.32
CA GLU A 72 -8.07 -7.63 -8.95
C GLU A 72 -9.39 -7.22 -8.29
N GLU A 73 -10.42 -8.01 -8.58
CA GLU A 73 -11.73 -7.83 -7.91
C GLU A 73 -11.59 -7.90 -6.37
N PRO A 74 -12.37 -7.13 -5.64
CA PRO A 74 -13.50 -6.28 -6.07
C PRO A 74 -13.10 -4.85 -6.49
N ASN A 75 -11.83 -4.57 -6.76
CA ASN A 75 -11.40 -3.25 -7.23
C ASN A 75 -12.06 -2.91 -8.58
N ASN A 76 -12.55 -1.69 -8.68
CA ASN A 76 -13.20 -1.17 -9.88
C ASN A 76 -12.70 0.22 -10.28
N THR A 77 -11.54 0.61 -9.77
CA THR A 77 -10.85 1.84 -10.17
C THR A 77 -10.55 1.81 -11.66
N VAL A 78 -10.88 2.90 -12.35
CA VAL A 78 -10.55 3.04 -13.77
C VAL A 78 -9.03 2.95 -13.96
N LYS A 79 -8.62 2.19 -14.96
CA LYS A 79 -7.21 2.13 -15.36
C LYS A 79 -6.85 3.39 -16.15
N PHE A 80 -6.02 4.25 -15.59
CA PHE A 80 -5.57 5.49 -16.21
C PHE A 80 -4.04 5.56 -16.41
N ALA A 81 -3.30 4.60 -15.87
CA ALA A 81 -1.88 4.44 -16.10
C ALA A 81 -1.49 2.97 -16.21
N GLU A 82 -0.49 2.71 -17.04
CA GLU A 82 0.16 1.39 -17.06
C GLU A 82 1.13 1.29 -15.89
N VAL A 83 1.00 0.23 -15.10
CA VAL A 83 1.88 -0.04 -13.96
C VAL A 83 2.76 -1.23 -14.33
N PRO A 84 4.08 -1.03 -14.46
CA PRO A 84 4.99 -2.14 -14.73
C PRO A 84 5.06 -3.08 -13.53
N ASN A 85 5.60 -4.29 -13.71
CA ASN A 85 5.87 -5.18 -12.59
C ASN A 85 6.78 -4.46 -11.58
N LEU A 86 6.31 -4.36 -10.34
CA LEU A 86 6.98 -3.64 -9.27
C LEU A 86 7.96 -4.51 -8.46
N GLY A 87 7.86 -5.84 -8.61
CA GLY A 87 8.62 -6.77 -7.78
C GLY A 87 8.15 -6.81 -6.32
N VAL A 88 6.96 -6.28 -6.03
CA VAL A 88 6.37 -6.18 -4.69
C VAL A 88 5.17 -7.12 -4.61
N ASN A 89 5.37 -8.29 -4.04
CA ASN A 89 4.27 -9.22 -3.81
C ASN A 89 3.46 -8.80 -2.60
N VAL A 90 2.13 -8.77 -2.78
CA VAL A 90 1.19 -8.48 -1.69
C VAL A 90 1.30 -9.56 -0.62
N LYS A 91 1.57 -9.14 0.61
CA LYS A 91 1.70 -10.01 1.77
C LYS A 91 0.38 -10.21 2.49
N PRO A 92 0.19 -11.37 3.14
CA PRO A 92 -0.99 -11.60 3.94
C PRO A 92 -1.02 -10.65 5.13
N GLY A 93 -2.17 -10.02 5.34
CA GLY A 93 -2.42 -9.16 6.48
C GLY A 93 -3.20 -9.87 7.58
N LYS A 94 -3.29 -9.24 8.75
CA LYS A 94 -4.13 -9.72 9.86
C LYS A 94 -5.60 -9.49 9.55
N VAL A 95 -6.38 -10.55 9.62
CA VAL A 95 -7.84 -10.47 9.49
C VAL A 95 -8.46 -10.02 10.81
N LEU A 96 -9.06 -8.85 10.81
CA LEU A 96 -9.72 -8.24 11.97
C LEU A 96 -11.09 -7.68 11.54
N ASP A 97 -11.42 -6.46 11.92
CA ASP A 97 -12.63 -5.74 11.53
C ASP A 97 -12.51 -5.08 10.13
N GLY A 98 -13.52 -4.33 9.73
CA GLY A 98 -13.53 -3.57 8.48
C GLY A 98 -13.59 -4.41 7.21
N ILE A 99 -13.93 -5.69 7.33
CA ILE A 99 -14.13 -6.58 6.19
C ILE A 99 -15.37 -6.12 5.44
N GLY A 100 -15.17 -5.58 4.24
CA GLY A 100 -16.27 -5.13 3.39
C GLY A 100 -17.19 -6.28 2.99
N LYS A 101 -18.47 -5.98 2.76
CA LYS A 101 -19.50 -6.95 2.33
C LYS A 101 -19.19 -7.65 0.99
N PHE A 102 -18.19 -7.17 0.28
CA PHE A 102 -17.81 -7.65 -1.06
C PHE A 102 -16.54 -8.51 -1.07
N VAL A 103 -15.94 -8.77 0.09
CA VAL A 103 -14.76 -9.64 0.18
C VAL A 103 -15.26 -11.06 0.49
N GLU A 104 -15.48 -11.85 -0.57
CA GLU A 104 -15.97 -13.23 -0.44
C GLU A 104 -14.86 -14.21 -0.06
N ASP A 105 -13.62 -13.91 -0.42
CA ASP A 105 -12.47 -14.81 -0.29
C ASP A 105 -11.37 -14.19 0.59
N ILE A 106 -11.44 -14.44 1.88
CA ILE A 106 -10.49 -13.94 2.87
C ILE A 106 -9.46 -15.02 3.17
N ILE A 107 -8.19 -14.63 3.36
CA ILE A 107 -7.12 -15.53 3.81
C ILE A 107 -7.43 -16.10 5.20
N ASP A 108 -6.83 -17.24 5.53
CA ASP A 108 -6.89 -17.76 6.88
C ASP A 108 -6.26 -16.77 7.87
N PRO A 109 -6.91 -16.52 9.04
CA PRO A 109 -6.48 -15.50 9.99
C PRO A 109 -5.26 -15.95 10.83
N THR A 110 -4.20 -16.41 10.14
CA THR A 110 -2.99 -16.97 10.77
C THR A 110 -1.88 -15.96 10.96
N GLU A 111 -1.99 -14.77 10.31
CA GLU A 111 -0.97 -13.76 10.44
C GLU A 111 -0.98 -13.09 11.82
N ASP A 112 0.21 -12.90 12.36
CA ASP A 112 0.44 -12.28 13.65
C ASP A 112 1.29 -11.00 13.55
N SER A 113 1.46 -10.31 14.67
CA SER A 113 2.23 -9.09 14.72
C SER A 113 3.72 -9.28 14.39
N GLU A 114 4.29 -10.45 14.70
CA GLU A 114 5.71 -10.71 14.48
C GLU A 114 6.02 -10.76 12.99
N ASN A 115 5.15 -11.40 12.20
CA ASN A 115 5.29 -11.45 10.74
C ASN A 115 5.16 -10.07 10.10
N VAL A 116 4.15 -9.29 10.48
CA VAL A 116 3.95 -7.92 9.96
C VAL A 116 5.13 -7.01 10.32
N ILE A 117 5.61 -7.05 11.57
CA ILE A 117 6.76 -6.26 12.02
C ILE A 117 8.03 -6.66 11.23
N LYS A 118 8.25 -7.97 11.05
CA LYS A 118 9.37 -8.47 10.27
C LYS A 118 9.31 -7.98 8.83
N ASP A 119 8.16 -8.12 8.17
CA ASP A 119 7.97 -7.69 6.79
C ASP A 119 8.19 -6.19 6.61
N LEU A 120 7.71 -5.36 7.52
CA LEU A 120 7.96 -3.92 7.51
C LEU A 120 9.46 -3.59 7.65
N LYS A 121 10.16 -4.27 8.55
CA LYS A 121 11.61 -4.06 8.74
C LYS A 121 12.43 -4.51 7.53
N GLU A 122 12.14 -5.70 7.00
CA GLU A 122 12.89 -6.28 5.88
C GLU A 122 12.65 -5.53 4.56
N SER A 123 11.46 -4.93 4.38
CA SER A 123 11.17 -4.12 3.21
C SER A 123 11.91 -2.78 3.17
N GLY A 124 12.40 -2.30 4.31
CA GLY A 124 12.99 -0.98 4.43
C GLY A 124 11.97 0.16 4.32
N ALA A 125 10.69 -0.11 4.54
CA ALA A 125 9.65 0.91 4.55
C ALA A 125 9.91 1.95 5.65
N GLU A 126 9.72 3.22 5.30
CA GLU A 126 9.83 4.35 6.22
C GLU A 126 8.46 4.82 6.71
N ILE A 127 7.44 4.63 5.88
CA ILE A 127 6.06 5.04 6.16
C ILE A 127 5.10 3.91 5.75
N LEU A 128 4.16 3.58 6.63
CA LEU A 128 3.00 2.73 6.35
C LEU A 128 1.80 3.62 6.04
N ILE A 129 1.28 3.53 4.83
CA ILE A 129 0.11 4.28 4.38
C ILE A 129 -1.14 3.43 4.63
N ASN A 130 -2.03 3.92 5.49
CA ASN A 130 -3.28 3.26 5.79
C ASN A 130 -4.35 3.59 4.73
N LEU A 131 -4.74 2.58 3.97
CA LEU A 131 -5.80 2.65 2.96
C LEU A 131 -6.94 1.66 3.26
N LEU A 132 -7.08 1.27 4.52
CA LEU A 132 -8.18 0.41 4.97
C LEU A 132 -9.53 1.14 4.89
N PRO A 133 -10.62 0.40 4.68
CA PRO A 133 -11.96 0.98 4.66
C PRO A 133 -12.36 1.53 6.03
N VAL A 134 -13.32 2.44 6.02
CA VAL A 134 -13.94 2.98 7.26
C VAL A 134 -14.54 1.83 8.07
N GLY A 135 -14.32 1.87 9.39
CA GLY A 135 -14.78 0.80 10.31
C GLY A 135 -13.73 -0.30 10.54
N SER A 136 -12.47 -0.05 10.20
CA SER A 136 -11.34 -0.95 10.45
C SER A 136 -10.54 -0.55 11.69
N ASP A 137 -11.23 -0.19 12.77
CA ASP A 137 -10.60 0.43 13.96
C ASP A 137 -9.62 -0.52 14.67
N GLU A 138 -9.98 -1.81 14.79
CA GLU A 138 -9.12 -2.83 15.38
C GLU A 138 -7.89 -3.11 14.49
N ALA A 139 -8.10 -3.18 13.17
CA ALA A 139 -7.03 -3.38 12.22
C ALA A 139 -6.06 -2.19 12.24
N VAL A 140 -6.55 -0.95 12.20
CA VAL A 140 -5.71 0.25 12.27
C VAL A 140 -4.87 0.26 13.54
N LYS A 141 -5.46 -0.07 14.70
CA LYS A 141 -4.73 -0.14 15.96
C LYS A 141 -3.63 -1.20 15.93
N PHE A 142 -3.95 -2.41 15.44
CA PHE A 142 -2.98 -3.50 15.30
C PHE A 142 -1.78 -3.08 14.43
N TYR A 143 -2.04 -2.50 13.25
CA TYR A 143 -0.96 -2.07 12.36
C TYR A 143 -0.20 -0.86 12.87
N ALA A 144 -0.84 0.02 13.64
CA ALA A 144 -0.14 1.12 14.33
C ALA A 144 0.89 0.57 15.34
N ASP A 145 0.50 -0.42 16.14
CA ASP A 145 1.41 -1.09 17.07
C ASP A 145 2.57 -1.78 16.33
N CYS A 146 2.29 -2.43 15.20
CA CYS A 146 3.31 -3.05 14.35
C CYS A 146 4.28 -2.01 13.76
N ALA A 147 3.77 -0.89 13.25
CA ALA A 147 4.57 0.18 12.67
C ALA A 147 5.50 0.79 13.72
N ILE A 148 4.98 1.08 14.93
CA ILE A 148 5.79 1.57 16.07
C ILE A 148 6.90 0.57 16.39
N ALA A 149 6.59 -0.71 16.51
CA ALA A 149 7.57 -1.76 16.82
C ALA A 149 8.61 -1.96 15.69
N ALA A 150 8.23 -1.67 14.46
CA ALA A 150 9.11 -1.69 13.31
C ALA A 150 9.92 -0.40 13.12
N ASN A 151 9.63 0.66 13.87
CA ASN A 151 10.17 2.02 13.71
C ASN A 151 9.82 2.62 12.32
N VAL A 152 8.58 2.40 11.89
CA VAL A 152 8.00 2.90 10.65
C VAL A 152 6.96 3.96 10.98
N GLY A 153 6.95 5.08 10.26
CA GLY A 153 5.91 6.10 10.39
C GLY A 153 4.55 5.56 9.92
N LEU A 154 3.46 6.09 10.47
CA LEU A 154 2.11 5.73 10.05
C LEU A 154 1.37 6.98 9.56
N SER A 155 0.83 6.91 8.34
CA SER A 155 -0.11 7.88 7.80
C SER A 155 -1.54 7.34 7.97
N LEU A 156 -2.37 8.06 8.71
CA LEU A 156 -3.78 7.74 8.94
C LEU A 156 -4.68 8.49 7.97
#